data_5f3db00a56ee23d364ac5cfff1cdd6b0
#
_entry.id   5f3db00a56ee23d364ac5cfff1cdd6b0
#
_cell.length_a   1.000
_cell.length_b   1.000
_cell.length_c   1.000
_cell.angle_alpha   90.00
_cell.angle_beta   90.00
_cell.angle_gamma   90.00
#
_symmetry.space_group_name_H-M   'P 1'
#
loop_
_entity.id
_entity.type
_entity.pdbx_description
1 polymer ?
#
loop_
_entity_poly.entity_id
_entity_poly.type
_entity_poly.pdbx_seq_one_letter_code
_entity_poly.pdbx_strand_id
1 'polypeptide(L)'
;QNVEEIQVGEKRGREAIELLFYNLRDIYMIVENAVSEIERINPSTDDKEEVKRFDRMKNFLSKPNNKLNFIHNLSYGYFFYGVQNYYVTKNKQDVQYDINVDVTAILVVNKTSKSLFSPRNSLLGHYFRHLYQTVQFIAREENLQEDEKYNYAKMVRAQLSDFEQALLYYNSLSVMGKKWITPIGIVDIKKMCLIARFRLIKNMPYYFEYFGIKPGDFFEVEKEVWQTHGGNFFEIDLIN
;
A
#
# COMPACT_ATOMS: atom_id res chain seq x y z
N GLN A 1 -18.02 -3.38 -9.19
CA GLN A 1 -18.11 -1.94 -9.52
C GLN A 1 -17.13 -1.66 -10.64
N ASN A 2 -17.59 -1.04 -11.73
CA ASN A 2 -16.72 -0.70 -12.84
C ASN A 2 -15.86 0.52 -12.46
N VAL A 3 -14.61 0.59 -12.93
CA VAL A 3 -13.73 1.76 -12.71
C VAL A 3 -14.35 3.07 -13.19
N GLU A 4 -15.16 3.03 -14.25
CA GLU A 4 -15.87 4.18 -14.80
C GLU A 4 -16.86 4.85 -13.82
N GLU A 5 -17.29 4.15 -12.78
CA GLU A 5 -18.16 4.70 -11.72
C GLU A 5 -17.38 5.47 -10.64
N ILE A 6 -16.04 5.35 -10.64
CA ILE A 6 -15.18 6.04 -9.69
C ILE A 6 -15.13 7.52 -10.05
N GLN A 7 -15.48 8.39 -9.09
CA GLN A 7 -15.43 9.84 -9.25
C GLN A 7 -14.72 10.50 -8.05
N VAL A 8 -13.81 11.43 -8.36
CA VAL A 8 -13.10 12.25 -7.36
C VAL A 8 -13.13 13.70 -7.84
N GLY A 9 -13.93 14.54 -7.18
CA GLY A 9 -14.21 15.88 -7.66
C GLY A 9 -14.87 15.82 -9.05
N GLU A 10 -14.27 16.50 -10.04
CA GLU A 10 -14.72 16.50 -11.42
C GLU A 10 -14.17 15.35 -12.27
N LYS A 11 -13.15 14.62 -11.77
CA LYS A 11 -12.51 13.49 -12.45
C LYS A 11 -13.31 12.21 -12.31
N ARG A 12 -13.36 11.41 -13.37
CA ARG A 12 -14.07 10.12 -13.41
C ARG A 12 -13.19 9.02 -14.00
N GLY A 13 -13.52 7.79 -13.70
CA GLY A 13 -12.90 6.61 -14.27
C GLY A 13 -11.38 6.61 -14.08
N ARG A 14 -10.63 6.40 -15.14
CA ARG A 14 -9.17 6.31 -15.11
C ARG A 14 -8.48 7.60 -14.67
N GLU A 15 -9.03 8.77 -15.02
CA GLU A 15 -8.48 10.05 -14.53
C GLU A 15 -8.64 10.21 -13.02
N ALA A 16 -9.73 9.69 -12.44
CA ALA A 16 -9.91 9.68 -10.99
C ALA A 16 -8.91 8.74 -10.32
N ILE A 17 -8.63 7.58 -10.91
CA ILE A 17 -7.63 6.63 -10.42
C ILE A 17 -6.22 7.24 -10.44
N GLU A 18 -5.84 7.92 -11.52
CA GLU A 18 -4.57 8.65 -11.60
C GLU A 18 -4.46 9.70 -10.50
N LEU A 19 -5.49 10.52 -10.30
CA LEU A 19 -5.54 11.51 -9.23
C LEU A 19 -5.41 10.85 -7.84
N LEU A 20 -6.04 9.68 -7.63
CA LEU A 20 -5.95 8.95 -6.38
C LEU A 20 -4.53 8.44 -6.11
N PHE A 21 -3.80 8.00 -7.14
CA PHE A 21 -2.41 7.60 -7.01
C PHE A 21 -1.53 8.76 -6.55
N TYR A 22 -1.64 9.93 -7.20
CA TYR A 22 -0.87 11.11 -6.80
C TYR A 22 -1.27 11.61 -5.41
N ASN A 23 -2.54 11.55 -5.04
CA ASN A 23 -2.99 11.88 -3.68
C ASN A 23 -2.37 10.95 -2.63
N LEU A 24 -2.27 9.65 -2.92
CA LEU A 24 -1.60 8.71 -2.01
C LEU A 24 -0.12 9.02 -1.87
N ARG A 25 0.56 9.34 -2.98
CA ARG A 25 1.97 9.75 -2.98
C ARG A 25 2.17 11.01 -2.13
N ASP A 26 1.36 12.02 -2.33
CA ASP A 26 1.47 13.28 -1.59
C ASP A 26 1.23 13.08 -0.09
N ILE A 27 0.24 12.25 0.28
CA ILE A 27 0.00 11.85 1.68
C ILE A 27 1.23 11.13 2.25
N TYR A 28 1.84 10.22 1.48
CA TYR A 28 3.04 9.50 1.92
C TYR A 28 4.18 10.46 2.22
N MET A 29 4.49 11.39 1.32
CA MET A 29 5.54 12.39 1.50
C MET A 29 5.30 13.29 2.74
N ILE A 30 4.05 13.68 2.95
CA ILE A 30 3.66 14.49 4.12
C ILE A 30 3.85 13.71 5.42
N VAL A 31 3.41 12.46 5.46
CA VAL A 31 3.55 11.60 6.64
C VAL A 31 5.02 11.28 6.92
N GLU A 32 5.80 10.99 5.90
CA GLU A 32 7.24 10.75 6.02
C GLU A 32 7.98 11.96 6.61
N ASN A 33 7.65 13.18 6.14
CA ASN A 33 8.19 14.41 6.69
C ASN A 33 7.79 14.59 8.16
N ALA A 34 6.52 14.38 8.52
CA ALA A 34 6.05 14.49 9.89
C ALA A 34 6.74 13.47 10.82
N VAL A 35 6.93 12.23 10.38
CA VAL A 35 7.70 11.22 11.12
C VAL A 35 9.15 11.66 11.30
N SER A 36 9.76 12.25 10.28
CA SER A 36 11.13 12.77 10.34
C SER A 36 11.26 13.96 11.30
N GLU A 37 10.23 14.79 11.44
CA GLU A 37 10.18 15.84 12.46
C GLU A 37 10.17 15.23 13.87
N ILE A 38 9.35 14.20 14.13
CA ILE A 38 9.29 13.51 15.42
C ILE A 38 10.66 12.94 15.81
N GLU A 39 11.39 12.36 14.87
CA GLU A 39 12.75 11.83 15.12
C GLU A 39 13.73 12.90 15.60
N ARG A 40 13.54 14.16 15.18
CA ARG A 40 14.40 15.29 15.54
C ARG A 40 14.03 15.96 16.85
N ILE A 41 12.81 15.73 17.35
CA ILE A 41 12.36 16.31 18.61
C ILE A 41 13.19 15.76 19.76
N ASN A 42 13.78 16.65 20.55
CA ASN A 42 14.33 16.32 21.85
C ASN A 42 13.40 16.94 22.89
N PRO A 43 12.74 16.14 23.73
CA PRO A 43 11.86 16.67 24.74
C PRO A 43 12.65 17.54 25.71
N SER A 44 12.30 18.81 25.80
CA SER A 44 12.82 19.76 26.77
C SER A 44 11.96 19.73 28.03
N THR A 45 11.84 18.57 28.65
CA THR A 45 10.97 18.37 29.82
C THR A 45 11.69 17.57 30.88
N ASP A 46 11.40 17.88 32.15
CA ASP A 46 11.85 17.09 33.31
C ASP A 46 10.90 15.91 33.59
N ASP A 47 9.82 15.77 32.82
CA ASP A 47 8.89 14.66 32.95
C ASP A 47 9.53 13.36 32.41
N LYS A 48 9.89 12.48 33.32
CA LYS A 48 10.53 11.20 33.03
C LYS A 48 9.67 10.27 32.17
N GLU A 49 8.35 10.34 32.26
CA GLU A 49 7.47 9.49 31.46
C GLU A 49 7.40 10.01 30.01
N GLU A 50 7.40 11.30 29.82
CA GLU A 50 7.47 11.90 28.48
C GLU A 50 8.82 11.59 27.81
N VAL A 51 9.94 11.71 28.51
CA VAL A 51 11.26 11.32 28.00
C VAL A 51 11.27 9.85 27.58
N LYS A 52 10.78 8.92 28.42
CA LYS A 52 10.68 7.51 28.08
C LYS A 52 9.78 7.25 26.86
N ARG A 53 8.71 8.01 26.72
CA ARG A 53 7.82 7.93 25.55
C ARG A 53 8.57 8.26 24.27
N PHE A 54 9.31 9.36 24.23
CA PHE A 54 10.11 9.76 23.07
C PHE A 54 11.25 8.77 22.77
N ASP A 55 11.92 8.24 23.80
CA ASP A 55 12.96 7.22 23.63
C ASP A 55 12.40 5.94 22.98
N ARG A 56 11.21 5.49 23.39
CA ARG A 56 10.52 4.34 22.75
C ARG A 56 10.22 4.62 21.27
N MET A 57 9.72 5.82 20.98
CA MET A 57 9.38 6.23 19.60
C MET A 57 10.64 6.26 18.72
N LYS A 58 11.71 6.88 19.16
CA LYS A 58 13.00 6.93 18.44
C LYS A 58 13.58 5.53 18.24
N ASN A 59 13.56 4.67 19.24
CA ASN A 59 14.04 3.30 19.12
C ASN A 59 13.21 2.47 18.11
N PHE A 60 11.89 2.70 18.04
CA PHE A 60 11.05 2.05 17.04
C PHE A 60 11.38 2.53 15.63
N LEU A 61 11.50 3.85 15.43
CA LEU A 61 11.75 4.48 14.14
C LEU A 61 13.19 4.26 13.65
N SER A 62 14.17 4.04 14.55
CA SER A 62 15.55 3.74 14.15
C SER A 62 15.72 2.42 13.41
N LYS A 63 14.71 1.54 13.43
CA LYS A 63 14.69 0.28 12.68
C LYS A 63 14.07 0.52 11.30
N PRO A 64 14.86 0.45 10.19
CA PRO A 64 14.38 0.85 8.86
C PRO A 64 13.09 0.16 8.43
N ASN A 65 12.99 -1.16 8.61
CA ASN A 65 11.80 -1.92 8.24
C ASN A 65 10.57 -1.51 9.07
N ASN A 66 10.73 -1.21 10.35
CA ASN A 66 9.63 -0.76 11.19
C ASN A 66 9.14 0.61 10.73
N LYS A 67 10.08 1.55 10.51
CA LYS A 67 9.80 2.91 10.04
C LYS A 67 9.08 2.88 8.71
N LEU A 68 9.62 2.14 7.74
CA LEU A 68 9.07 2.08 6.38
C LEU A 68 7.66 1.48 6.36
N ASN A 69 7.46 0.33 7.03
CA ASN A 69 6.14 -0.29 7.14
C ASN A 69 5.15 0.59 7.91
N PHE A 70 5.60 1.28 8.95
CA PHE A 70 4.75 2.19 9.71
C PHE A 70 4.29 3.37 8.87
N ILE A 71 5.22 4.07 8.20
CA ILE A 71 4.90 5.20 7.32
C ILE A 71 3.92 4.76 6.23
N HIS A 72 4.15 3.60 5.61
CA HIS A 72 3.24 3.08 4.58
C HIS A 72 1.84 2.82 5.13
N ASN A 73 1.71 2.08 6.24
CA ASN A 73 0.42 1.77 6.84
C ASN A 73 -0.33 3.01 7.31
N LEU A 74 0.38 3.98 7.88
CA LEU A 74 -0.20 5.25 8.33
C LEU A 74 -0.69 6.08 7.14
N SER A 75 0.15 6.23 6.10
CA SER A 75 -0.18 6.98 4.88
C SER A 75 -1.36 6.36 4.15
N TYR A 76 -1.35 5.04 3.95
CA TYR A 76 -2.45 4.34 3.32
C TYR A 76 -3.73 4.39 4.16
N GLY A 77 -3.60 4.30 5.49
CA GLY A 77 -4.72 4.47 6.41
C GLY A 77 -5.36 5.85 6.33
N TYR A 78 -4.55 6.90 6.31
CA TYR A 78 -5.04 8.27 6.13
C TYR A 78 -5.66 8.50 4.75
N PHE A 79 -5.06 7.94 3.71
CA PHE A 79 -5.61 7.97 2.36
C PHE A 79 -6.97 7.27 2.28
N PHE A 80 -7.12 6.12 2.92
CA PHE A 80 -8.32 5.29 2.82
C PHE A 80 -9.44 5.73 3.75
N TYR A 81 -9.14 6.00 5.03
CA TYR A 81 -10.15 6.34 6.05
C TYR A 81 -10.20 7.83 6.40
N GLY A 82 -9.23 8.62 5.97
CA GLY A 82 -9.03 9.99 6.43
C GLY A 82 -8.29 10.07 7.77
N VAL A 83 -7.58 11.17 7.99
CA VAL A 83 -6.72 11.37 9.19
C VAL A 83 -7.51 11.22 10.50
N GLN A 84 -8.74 11.73 10.57
CA GLN A 84 -9.53 11.70 11.80
C GLN A 84 -10.11 10.32 12.14
N ASN A 85 -10.21 9.43 11.16
CA ASN A 85 -10.88 8.15 11.29
C ASN A 85 -9.93 6.96 11.38
N TYR A 86 -8.64 7.17 11.15
CA TYR A 86 -7.65 6.10 11.15
C TYR A 86 -6.71 6.17 12.34
N TYR A 87 -6.64 5.06 13.07
CA TYR A 87 -5.66 4.83 14.11
C TYR A 87 -4.95 3.50 13.83
N VAL A 88 -3.62 3.53 13.84
CA VAL A 88 -2.76 2.33 13.59
C VAL A 88 -3.06 1.22 14.59
N THR A 89 -3.38 1.61 15.82
CA THR A 89 -3.74 0.67 16.89
C THR A 89 -4.72 1.33 17.85
N LYS A 90 -5.57 0.51 18.48
CA LYS A 90 -6.46 0.98 19.56
C LYS A 90 -5.81 0.91 20.93
N ASN A 91 -4.63 0.30 21.04
CA ASN A 91 -3.91 0.19 22.28
C ASN A 91 -3.11 1.47 22.53
N LYS A 92 -3.56 2.30 23.46
CA LYS A 92 -2.90 3.56 23.85
C LYS A 92 -1.49 3.40 24.47
N GLN A 93 -1.09 2.16 24.79
CA GLN A 93 0.27 1.86 25.30
C GLN A 93 1.22 1.45 24.16
N ASP A 94 0.73 1.37 22.94
CA ASP A 94 1.53 1.00 21.78
C ASP A 94 2.30 2.22 21.25
N VAL A 95 3.59 2.06 21.00
CA VAL A 95 4.46 3.10 20.45
C VAL A 95 3.95 3.65 19.11
N GLN A 96 3.32 2.82 18.29
CA GLN A 96 2.74 3.25 17.01
C GLN A 96 1.55 4.18 17.21
N TYR A 97 0.78 3.99 18.30
CA TYR A 97 -0.29 4.91 18.67
C TYR A 97 0.28 6.29 19.04
N ASP A 98 1.35 6.33 19.85
CA ASP A 98 1.99 7.59 20.23
C ASP A 98 2.48 8.37 19.02
N ILE A 99 3.18 7.70 18.08
CA ILE A 99 3.67 8.32 16.85
C ILE A 99 2.50 8.82 15.98
N ASN A 100 1.43 8.03 15.85
CA ASN A 100 0.25 8.43 15.08
C ASN A 100 -0.41 9.70 15.64
N VAL A 101 -0.51 9.83 16.98
CA VAL A 101 -1.07 11.03 17.63
C VAL A 101 -0.20 12.25 17.31
N ASP A 102 1.11 12.13 17.41
CA ASP A 102 2.03 13.25 17.16
C ASP A 102 2.05 13.64 15.67
N VAL A 103 2.05 12.67 14.74
CA VAL A 103 1.90 12.94 13.31
C VAL A 103 0.59 13.67 13.03
N THR A 104 -0.52 13.21 13.61
CA THR A 104 -1.83 13.86 13.43
C THR A 104 -1.80 15.31 13.95
N ALA A 105 -1.17 15.55 15.09
CA ALA A 105 -1.03 16.90 15.64
C ALA A 105 -0.23 17.83 14.69
N ILE A 106 0.90 17.35 14.17
CA ILE A 106 1.72 18.08 13.18
C ILE A 106 0.89 18.42 11.93
N LEU A 107 0.12 17.48 11.40
CA LEU A 107 -0.71 17.69 10.21
C LEU A 107 -1.81 18.72 10.45
N VAL A 108 -2.41 18.72 11.65
CA VAL A 108 -3.45 19.70 12.02
C VAL A 108 -2.86 21.10 12.17
N VAL A 109 -1.71 21.23 12.84
CA VAL A 109 -1.02 22.52 13.04
C VAL A 109 -0.60 23.13 11.70
N ASN A 110 -0.08 22.32 10.78
CA ASN A 110 0.37 22.76 9.46
C ASN A 110 -0.77 23.05 8.47
N LYS A 111 -2.04 23.00 8.92
CA LYS A 111 -3.24 23.26 8.11
C LYS A 111 -3.23 22.49 6.78
N THR A 112 -2.73 21.26 6.79
CA THR A 112 -2.68 20.42 5.60
C THR A 112 -4.07 20.29 4.98
N SER A 113 -4.15 20.34 3.65
CA SER A 113 -5.42 20.39 2.91
C SER A 113 -6.38 19.26 3.32
N LYS A 114 -7.54 19.64 3.87
CA LYS A 114 -8.58 18.69 4.27
C LYS A 114 -9.07 17.81 3.13
N SER A 115 -9.06 18.34 1.90
CA SER A 115 -9.49 17.59 0.70
C SER A 115 -8.57 16.43 0.38
N LEU A 116 -7.25 16.59 0.59
CA LEU A 116 -6.26 15.54 0.37
C LEU A 116 -6.50 14.33 1.30
N PHE A 117 -6.97 14.57 2.53
CA PHE A 117 -7.24 13.55 3.54
C PHE A 117 -8.72 13.15 3.64
N SER A 118 -9.50 13.40 2.59
CA SER A 118 -10.90 12.94 2.55
C SER A 118 -10.97 11.42 2.46
N PRO A 119 -11.90 10.76 3.19
CA PRO A 119 -12.05 9.31 3.16
C PRO A 119 -12.39 8.77 1.77
N ARG A 120 -11.77 7.65 1.37
CA ARG A 120 -11.97 6.98 0.07
C ARG A 120 -12.41 5.52 0.22
N ASN A 121 -12.69 5.10 1.44
CA ASN A 121 -13.06 3.73 1.77
C ASN A 121 -14.35 3.25 1.06
N SER A 122 -15.33 4.13 0.89
CA SER A 122 -16.56 3.81 0.12
C SER A 122 -16.27 3.62 -1.37
N LEU A 123 -15.32 4.37 -1.90
CA LEU A 123 -14.95 4.35 -3.31
C LEU A 123 -14.06 3.16 -3.67
N LEU A 124 -12.93 3.03 -2.99
CA LEU A 124 -11.91 2.03 -3.29
C LEU A 124 -12.19 0.67 -2.63
N GLY A 125 -12.91 0.66 -1.51
CA GLY A 125 -13.18 -0.57 -0.78
C GLY A 125 -14.01 -1.58 -1.57
N HIS A 126 -15.01 -1.11 -2.31
CA HIS A 126 -15.80 -1.96 -3.21
C HIS A 126 -14.99 -2.42 -4.41
N TYR A 127 -14.22 -1.51 -5.02
CA TYR A 127 -13.39 -1.80 -6.17
C TYR A 127 -12.35 -2.90 -5.87
N PHE A 128 -11.52 -2.73 -4.83
CA PHE A 128 -10.52 -3.74 -4.47
C PHE A 128 -11.12 -5.04 -3.96
N ARG A 129 -12.26 -5.00 -3.28
CA ARG A 129 -12.96 -6.20 -2.85
C ARG A 129 -13.47 -7.00 -4.04
N HIS A 130 -14.09 -6.35 -5.02
CA HIS A 130 -14.57 -7.00 -6.23
C HIS A 130 -13.42 -7.62 -7.02
N LEU A 131 -12.34 -6.88 -7.24
CA LEU A 131 -11.15 -7.38 -7.92
C LEU A 131 -10.57 -8.61 -7.18
N TYR A 132 -10.44 -8.53 -5.86
CA TYR A 132 -9.96 -9.65 -5.03
C TYR A 132 -10.84 -10.88 -5.18
N GLN A 133 -12.16 -10.75 -5.09
CA GLN A 133 -13.08 -11.86 -5.22
C GLN A 133 -13.00 -12.52 -6.61
N THR A 134 -12.88 -11.72 -7.67
CA THR A 134 -12.72 -12.21 -9.03
C THR A 134 -11.45 -13.05 -9.17
N VAL A 135 -10.31 -12.54 -8.72
CA VAL A 135 -9.02 -13.27 -8.81
C VAL A 135 -9.02 -14.50 -7.89
N GLN A 136 -9.61 -14.38 -6.70
CA GLN A 136 -9.73 -15.52 -5.77
C GLN A 136 -10.64 -16.62 -6.32
N PHE A 137 -11.72 -16.27 -7.01
CA PHE A 137 -12.58 -17.23 -7.69
C PHE A 137 -11.79 -18.02 -8.76
N ILE A 138 -11.05 -17.32 -9.62
CA ILE A 138 -10.17 -17.96 -10.63
C ILE A 138 -9.16 -18.90 -9.95
N ALA A 139 -8.53 -18.43 -8.86
CA ALA A 139 -7.50 -19.20 -8.17
C ALA A 139 -8.04 -20.51 -7.54
N ARG A 140 -9.30 -20.52 -7.12
CA ARG A 140 -9.95 -21.65 -6.43
C ARG A 140 -10.69 -22.59 -7.35
N GLU A 141 -10.93 -22.23 -8.61
CA GLU A 141 -11.68 -23.05 -9.54
C GLU A 141 -10.95 -24.38 -9.80
N GLU A 142 -11.53 -25.49 -9.36
CA GLU A 142 -10.88 -26.81 -9.39
C GLU A 142 -10.89 -27.43 -10.81
N ASN A 143 -11.85 -27.04 -11.64
CA ASN A 143 -12.00 -27.55 -13.00
C ASN A 143 -11.02 -26.93 -14.00
N LEU A 144 -10.27 -25.88 -13.60
CA LEU A 144 -9.29 -25.20 -14.45
C LEU A 144 -7.87 -25.66 -14.14
N GLN A 145 -7.09 -25.89 -15.19
CA GLN A 145 -5.65 -26.09 -15.08
C GLN A 145 -4.94 -24.76 -14.78
N GLU A 146 -3.69 -24.80 -14.30
CA GLU A 146 -2.98 -23.58 -13.87
C GLU A 146 -2.72 -22.58 -15.00
N ASP A 147 -2.47 -23.05 -16.20
CA ASP A 147 -2.32 -22.22 -17.39
C ASP A 147 -3.64 -21.54 -17.78
N GLU A 148 -4.76 -22.22 -17.65
CA GLU A 148 -6.09 -21.64 -17.86
C GLU A 148 -6.39 -20.57 -16.81
N LYS A 149 -6.16 -20.85 -15.51
CA LYS A 149 -6.27 -19.86 -14.42
C LYS A 149 -5.42 -18.64 -14.69
N TYR A 150 -4.17 -18.85 -15.12
CA TYR A 150 -3.28 -17.75 -15.46
C TYR A 150 -3.83 -16.93 -16.64
N ASN A 151 -4.39 -17.57 -17.67
CA ASN A 151 -4.98 -16.88 -18.81
C ASN A 151 -6.19 -16.05 -18.41
N TYR A 152 -7.09 -16.57 -17.56
CA TYR A 152 -8.21 -15.79 -17.02
C TYR A 152 -7.73 -14.59 -16.18
N ALA A 153 -6.75 -14.79 -15.30
CA ALA A 153 -6.18 -13.72 -14.51
C ALA A 153 -5.46 -12.66 -15.38
N LYS A 154 -4.83 -13.09 -16.49
CA LYS A 154 -4.25 -12.19 -17.50
C LYS A 154 -5.32 -11.31 -18.16
N MET A 155 -6.53 -11.85 -18.42
CA MET A 155 -7.64 -11.04 -18.94
C MET A 155 -8.10 -9.99 -17.93
N VAL A 156 -8.16 -10.34 -16.64
CA VAL A 156 -8.46 -9.38 -15.56
C VAL A 156 -7.38 -8.30 -15.50
N ARG A 157 -6.10 -8.68 -15.51
CA ARG A 157 -4.98 -7.72 -15.50
C ARG A 157 -5.02 -6.77 -16.69
N ALA A 158 -5.36 -7.27 -17.89
CA ALA A 158 -5.42 -6.46 -19.11
C ALA A 158 -6.47 -5.33 -19.05
N GLN A 159 -7.41 -5.39 -18.11
CA GLN A 159 -8.39 -4.33 -17.86
C GLN A 159 -7.84 -3.25 -16.91
N LEU A 160 -6.78 -3.55 -16.16
CA LEU A 160 -6.18 -2.61 -15.21
C LEU A 160 -5.24 -1.64 -15.94
N SER A 161 -5.46 -0.35 -15.75
CA SER A 161 -4.49 0.67 -16.14
C SER A 161 -3.24 0.60 -15.24
N ASP A 162 -2.19 1.29 -15.65
CA ASP A 162 -0.94 1.38 -14.90
C ASP A 162 -1.15 1.94 -13.48
N PHE A 163 -1.97 2.98 -13.35
CA PHE A 163 -2.32 3.55 -12.05
C PHE A 163 -3.17 2.62 -11.19
N GLU A 164 -4.05 1.81 -11.79
CA GLU A 164 -4.80 0.79 -11.06
C GLU A 164 -3.88 -0.31 -10.52
N GLN A 165 -2.89 -0.75 -11.31
CA GLN A 165 -1.88 -1.71 -10.88
C GLN A 165 -1.01 -1.14 -9.76
N ALA A 166 -0.59 0.13 -9.86
CA ALA A 166 0.17 0.81 -8.82
C ALA A 166 -0.65 0.95 -7.52
N LEU A 167 -1.92 1.38 -7.59
CA LEU A 167 -2.79 1.44 -6.42
C LEU A 167 -3.07 0.06 -5.83
N LEU A 168 -3.21 -0.99 -6.64
CA LEU A 168 -3.33 -2.38 -6.17
C LEU A 168 -2.07 -2.80 -5.40
N TYR A 169 -0.89 -2.46 -5.91
CA TYR A 169 0.37 -2.72 -5.22
C TYR A 169 0.40 -2.06 -3.84
N TYR A 170 0.16 -0.74 -3.75
CA TYR A 170 0.16 -0.05 -2.47
C TYR A 170 -0.97 -0.50 -1.54
N ASN A 171 -2.15 -0.84 -2.08
CA ASN A 171 -3.20 -1.47 -1.28
C ASN A 171 -2.71 -2.78 -0.66
N SER A 172 -2.04 -3.61 -1.44
CA SER A 172 -1.58 -4.92 -1.01
C SER A 172 -0.56 -4.88 0.14
N LEU A 173 0.27 -3.85 0.19
CA LEU A 173 1.24 -3.64 1.28
C LEU A 173 0.57 -3.20 2.59
N SER A 174 -0.64 -2.64 2.52
CA SER A 174 -1.37 -2.16 3.68
C SER A 174 -2.07 -3.30 4.43
N VAL A 175 -2.44 -3.05 5.69
CA VAL A 175 -3.24 -4.01 6.47
C VAL A 175 -4.58 -4.34 5.82
N MET A 176 -5.15 -3.44 5.00
CA MET A 176 -6.43 -3.64 4.30
C MET A 176 -6.29 -4.64 3.16
N GLY A 177 -5.18 -4.62 2.45
CA GLY A 177 -4.92 -5.45 1.28
C GLY A 177 -4.00 -6.65 1.54
N LYS A 178 -3.58 -6.91 2.76
CA LYS A 178 -2.61 -7.96 3.10
C LYS A 178 -2.93 -9.35 2.50
N LYS A 179 -4.20 -9.64 2.25
CA LYS A 179 -4.61 -10.92 1.63
C LYS A 179 -4.05 -11.10 0.21
N TRP A 180 -3.73 -10.03 -0.50
CA TRP A 180 -3.15 -10.07 -1.83
C TRP A 180 -1.72 -10.63 -1.86
N ILE A 181 -0.96 -10.37 -0.78
CA ILE A 181 0.45 -10.74 -0.62
C ILE A 181 0.68 -11.83 0.43
N THR A 182 -0.38 -12.45 0.94
CA THR A 182 -0.24 -13.58 1.87
C THR A 182 0.03 -14.84 1.06
N PRO A 183 1.26 -15.40 1.09
CA PRO A 183 1.60 -16.62 0.35
C PRO A 183 1.07 -17.86 1.08
N ILE A 184 0.81 -18.92 0.31
CA ILE A 184 0.64 -20.29 0.82
C ILE A 184 2.01 -20.97 0.89
N GLY A 185 2.95 -20.53 0.05
CA GLY A 185 4.35 -20.97 -0.03
C GLY A 185 5.08 -20.15 -1.09
N ILE A 186 6.43 -20.22 -1.14
CA ILE A 186 7.24 -19.36 -2.02
C ILE A 186 7.91 -20.14 -3.16
N VAL A 187 8.16 -21.46 -2.98
CA VAL A 187 8.96 -22.27 -3.90
C VAL A 187 8.19 -22.72 -5.16
N ASP A 188 6.86 -22.66 -5.12
CA ASP A 188 5.99 -23.09 -6.22
C ASP A 188 5.06 -21.94 -6.59
N ILE A 189 5.00 -21.59 -7.88
CA ILE A 189 4.12 -20.52 -8.39
C ILE A 189 2.69 -20.68 -7.88
N LYS A 190 2.17 -21.90 -7.81
CA LYS A 190 0.82 -22.20 -7.30
C LYS A 190 0.60 -21.81 -5.86
N LYS A 191 1.68 -21.76 -5.07
CA LYS A 191 1.66 -21.42 -3.64
C LYS A 191 2.01 -19.97 -3.36
N MET A 192 2.42 -19.22 -4.36
CA MET A 192 2.66 -17.77 -4.22
C MET A 192 1.39 -17.03 -3.84
N CYS A 193 1.57 -15.81 -3.34
CA CYS A 193 0.47 -14.89 -3.13
C CYS A 193 -0.25 -14.57 -4.47
N LEU A 194 -1.49 -14.11 -4.42
CA LEU A 194 -2.30 -13.90 -5.64
C LEU A 194 -1.67 -12.92 -6.62
N ILE A 195 -1.07 -11.82 -6.13
CA ILE A 195 -0.38 -10.86 -6.99
C ILE A 195 0.77 -11.52 -7.73
N ALA A 196 1.59 -12.29 -7.04
CA ALA A 196 2.77 -12.92 -7.62
C ALA A 196 2.40 -14.11 -8.53
N ARG A 197 1.49 -14.98 -8.10
CA ARG A 197 1.02 -16.14 -8.88
C ARG A 197 0.49 -15.72 -10.25
N PHE A 198 -0.27 -14.64 -10.32
CA PHE A 198 -0.92 -14.20 -11.55
C PHE A 198 -0.26 -12.97 -12.17
N ARG A 199 0.84 -12.50 -11.60
CA ARG A 199 1.56 -11.29 -12.03
C ARG A 199 0.62 -10.11 -12.28
N LEU A 200 -0.29 -9.82 -11.33
CA LEU A 200 -1.35 -8.83 -11.49
C LEU A 200 -0.84 -7.39 -11.67
N ILE A 201 0.41 -7.15 -11.29
CA ILE A 201 1.11 -5.87 -11.40
C ILE A 201 2.23 -5.90 -12.45
N LYS A 202 2.16 -6.85 -13.43
CA LYS A 202 3.21 -7.05 -14.42
C LYS A 202 3.51 -5.82 -15.26
N ASN A 203 2.48 -5.02 -15.55
CA ASN A 203 2.56 -3.86 -16.44
C ASN A 203 2.78 -2.54 -15.71
N MET A 204 3.23 -2.58 -14.44
CA MET A 204 3.58 -1.35 -13.72
C MET A 204 4.67 -0.58 -14.45
N PRO A 205 4.49 0.74 -14.68
CA PRO A 205 5.44 1.52 -15.46
C PRO A 205 6.76 1.69 -14.72
N TYR A 206 7.87 1.50 -15.43
CA TYR A 206 9.22 1.73 -14.88
C TYR A 206 9.52 3.21 -14.61
N TYR A 207 8.84 4.12 -15.31
CA TYR A 207 9.02 5.57 -15.18
C TYR A 207 8.22 6.20 -14.05
N PHE A 208 7.43 5.41 -13.32
CA PHE A 208 6.76 5.92 -12.12
C PHE A 208 7.80 6.12 -11.01
N GLU A 209 7.71 7.28 -10.37
CA GLU A 209 8.42 7.52 -9.13
C GLU A 209 7.69 6.80 -7.98
N TYR A 210 8.14 5.57 -7.70
CA TYR A 210 7.60 4.79 -6.60
C TYR A 210 8.13 5.31 -5.27
N PHE A 211 7.27 5.39 -4.29
CA PHE A 211 7.58 5.89 -2.94
C PHE A 211 7.54 4.76 -1.91
N GLY A 212 8.34 4.89 -0.85
CA GLY A 212 8.43 3.88 0.19
C GLY A 212 9.03 2.57 -0.28
N ILE A 213 8.29 1.46 -0.13
CA ILE A 213 8.74 0.13 -0.54
C ILE A 213 8.59 0.00 -2.06
N LYS A 214 9.70 -0.21 -2.76
CA LYS A 214 9.69 -0.35 -4.21
C LYS A 214 9.19 -1.73 -4.64
N PRO A 215 8.40 -1.84 -5.72
CA PRO A 215 7.87 -3.13 -6.17
C PRO A 215 8.94 -4.15 -6.52
N GLY A 216 10.04 -3.70 -7.13
CA GLY A 216 11.16 -4.55 -7.50
C GLY A 216 11.85 -5.21 -6.31
N ASP A 217 12.02 -4.46 -5.23
CA ASP A 217 12.65 -4.94 -3.99
C ASP A 217 11.68 -5.84 -3.21
N PHE A 218 10.39 -5.49 -3.19
CA PHE A 218 9.39 -6.26 -2.46
C PHE A 218 9.17 -7.66 -3.05
N PHE A 219 9.20 -7.80 -4.37
CA PHE A 219 8.98 -9.05 -5.08
C PHE A 219 10.27 -9.69 -5.63
N GLU A 220 11.41 -9.45 -4.99
CA GLU A 220 12.71 -9.96 -5.44
C GLU A 220 12.72 -11.51 -5.59
N VAL A 221 12.20 -12.22 -4.58
CA VAL A 221 12.12 -13.68 -4.58
C VAL A 221 11.18 -14.19 -5.65
N GLU A 222 10.01 -13.58 -5.81
CA GLU A 222 9.02 -13.94 -6.82
C GLU A 222 9.53 -13.68 -8.24
N LYS A 223 10.34 -12.64 -8.44
CA LYS A 223 11.04 -12.38 -9.71
C LYS A 223 11.95 -13.55 -10.08
N GLU A 224 12.80 -14.02 -9.18
CA GLU A 224 13.70 -15.14 -9.39
C GLU A 224 12.94 -16.42 -9.73
N VAL A 225 11.86 -16.72 -9.00
CA VAL A 225 11.04 -17.91 -9.27
C VAL A 225 10.41 -17.84 -10.67
N TRP A 226 9.88 -16.69 -11.08
CA TRP A 226 9.32 -16.52 -12.42
C TRP A 226 10.37 -16.66 -13.52
N GLN A 227 11.59 -16.16 -13.31
CA GLN A 227 12.72 -16.33 -14.25
C GLN A 227 13.07 -17.80 -14.44
N THR A 228 13.12 -18.61 -13.38
CA THR A 228 13.39 -20.05 -13.48
C THR A 228 12.31 -20.82 -14.26
N HIS A 229 11.09 -20.25 -14.35
CA HIS A 229 9.98 -20.81 -15.14
C HIS A 229 9.86 -20.20 -16.55
N GLY A 230 10.89 -19.49 -17.01
CA GLY A 230 10.94 -18.93 -18.36
C GLY A 230 10.06 -17.68 -18.57
N GLY A 231 9.73 -16.96 -17.51
CA GLY A 231 8.92 -15.74 -17.59
C GLY A 231 9.48 -14.60 -16.75
N ASN A 232 9.13 -13.35 -17.07
CA ASN A 232 9.47 -12.17 -16.28
C ASN A 232 8.31 -11.78 -15.38
N PHE A 233 8.61 -11.47 -14.11
CA PHE A 233 7.59 -11.01 -13.17
C PHE A 233 7.00 -9.66 -13.61
N PHE A 234 7.85 -8.70 -13.93
CA PHE A 234 7.49 -7.44 -14.55
C PHE A 234 7.69 -7.50 -16.06
N GLU A 235 6.99 -6.67 -16.82
CA GLU A 235 7.15 -6.58 -18.28
C GLU A 235 8.46 -5.90 -18.65
N ILE A 236 8.81 -4.86 -17.91
CA ILE A 236 10.09 -4.17 -17.94
C ILE A 236 10.66 -4.28 -16.54
N ASP A 237 11.93 -4.66 -16.40
CA ASP A 237 12.57 -4.70 -15.10
C ASP A 237 12.48 -3.31 -14.46
N LEU A 238 11.83 -3.24 -13.30
CA LEU A 238 11.74 -2.03 -12.51
C LEU A 238 13.12 -1.78 -11.89
N ILE A 239 14.02 -1.22 -12.72
CA ILE A 239 15.32 -0.74 -12.30
C ILE A 239 15.08 0.63 -11.65
N ASN A 240 14.88 0.64 -10.31
CA ASN A 240 15.14 1.78 -9.41
C ASN A 240 14.70 1.45 -8.00
#